data_bcff2959291a4ee8f1278673fef59453
#
_entry.id   bcff2959291a4ee8f1278673fef59453
#
_cell.length_a   1.000
_cell.length_b   1.000
_cell.length_c   1.000
_cell.angle_alpha   90.00
_cell.angle_beta   90.00
_cell.angle_gamma   90.00
#
_symmetry.space_group_name_H-M   'P 1'
#
loop_
_entity.id
_entity.type
_entity.pdbx_description
1 polymer ?
#
loop_
_entity_poly.entity_id
_entity_poly.type
_entity_poly.pdbx_seq_one_letter_code
_entity_poly.pdbx_strand_id
1 'polypeptide(L)'
;FALFTLYPTFMGFMAGAFKDVFFIYAILFFAETFCLYLYYYGWGWMRGRAPFGKTLQLIFKAAGVVIVVIGLAFLFGLIGPEMRGDTRTFMAVLYVLPLGAGLYFFKDAKSGHILIGILLNLAGTGIMQAANSMAGFMMSPAGVNEAGEIIGSTWQIFENVLATPVAIHRMLGNLAFGGLVAGSYAAVKFIGAKTAEEKAHYDWMGYIANFVAIAALIPLPFAGYYLGREVYSTSAVMGNNMMGGDFSWTFIIQA
;
A
#
# COMPACT_ATOMS: atom_id res chain seq x y z
N PHE A 1 -4.01 18.60 7.72
CA PHE A 1 -4.45 19.92 8.26
C PHE A 1 -3.35 20.62 9.04
N ALA A 2 -2.71 19.96 10.02
CA ALA A 2 -1.66 20.62 10.84
C ALA A 2 -0.55 21.29 10.01
N LEU A 3 -0.05 20.64 8.96
CA LEU A 3 0.98 21.19 8.09
C LEU A 3 0.52 22.44 7.33
N PHE A 4 -0.74 22.48 6.87
CA PHE A 4 -1.30 23.68 6.23
C PHE A 4 -1.40 24.87 7.19
N THR A 5 -1.66 24.60 8.46
CA THR A 5 -1.77 25.64 9.49
C THR A 5 -0.38 26.14 9.94
N LEU A 6 0.56 25.20 10.14
CA LEU A 6 1.89 25.50 10.67
C LEU A 6 2.87 26.02 9.60
N TYR A 7 2.72 25.55 8.35
CA TYR A 7 3.63 25.87 7.25
C TYR A 7 2.86 26.22 5.96
N PRO A 8 2.06 27.30 5.96
CA PRO A 8 1.15 27.64 4.86
C PRO A 8 1.88 27.89 3.54
N THR A 9 3.02 28.60 3.55
CA THR A 9 3.80 28.87 2.34
C THR A 9 4.36 27.60 1.72
N PHE A 10 4.95 26.73 2.53
CA PHE A 10 5.47 25.43 2.09
C PHE A 10 4.35 24.54 1.55
N MET A 11 3.24 24.48 2.25
CA MET A 11 2.11 23.68 1.80
C MET A 11 1.43 24.25 0.56
N GLY A 12 1.46 25.56 0.37
CA GLY A 12 1.04 26.20 -0.89
C GLY A 12 1.91 25.77 -2.07
N PHE A 13 3.22 25.71 -1.91
CA PHE A 13 4.15 25.18 -2.90
C PHE A 13 3.87 23.70 -3.18
N MET A 14 3.73 22.87 -2.15
CA MET A 14 3.42 21.45 -2.29
C MET A 14 2.07 21.21 -2.99
N ALA A 15 1.05 22.02 -2.68
CA ALA A 15 -0.24 21.95 -3.36
C ALA A 15 -0.15 22.27 -4.85
N GLY A 16 0.71 23.20 -5.23
CA GLY A 16 1.02 23.50 -6.63
C GLY A 16 1.72 22.34 -7.34
N ALA A 17 2.79 21.81 -6.72
CA ALA A 17 3.59 20.73 -7.26
C ALA A 17 2.79 19.43 -7.42
N PHE A 18 1.92 19.11 -6.47
CA PHE A 18 1.13 17.87 -6.41
C PHE A 18 -0.36 18.07 -6.76
N LYS A 19 -0.71 19.13 -7.51
CA LYS A 19 -2.09 19.48 -7.82
C LYS A 19 -2.92 18.28 -8.32
N ASP A 20 -2.43 17.58 -9.33
CA ASP A 20 -3.14 16.45 -9.94
C ASP A 20 -3.14 15.23 -9.01
N VAL A 21 -2.06 15.05 -8.24
CA VAL A 21 -1.97 13.97 -7.22
C VAL A 21 -2.99 14.21 -6.11
N PHE A 22 -3.18 15.45 -5.63
CA PHE A 22 -4.21 15.76 -4.64
C PHE A 22 -5.61 15.49 -5.15
N PHE A 23 -5.88 15.72 -6.42
CA PHE A 23 -7.17 15.39 -7.01
C PHE A 23 -7.42 13.88 -7.02
N ILE A 24 -6.44 13.07 -7.48
CA ILE A 24 -6.50 11.61 -7.45
C ILE A 24 -6.62 11.11 -6.01
N TYR A 25 -5.87 11.69 -5.10
CA TYR A 25 -5.91 11.38 -3.66
C TYR A 25 -7.32 11.55 -3.07
N ALA A 26 -8.01 12.65 -3.43
CA ALA A 26 -9.38 12.87 -2.98
C ALA A 26 -10.34 11.79 -3.53
N ILE A 27 -10.21 11.42 -4.81
CA ILE A 27 -11.01 10.33 -5.42
C ILE A 27 -10.75 9.01 -4.70
N LEU A 28 -9.48 8.69 -4.40
CA LEU A 28 -9.12 7.47 -3.69
C LEU A 28 -9.69 7.43 -2.26
N PHE A 29 -9.75 8.56 -1.56
CA PHE A 29 -10.40 8.65 -0.25
C PHE A 29 -11.91 8.36 -0.32
N PHE A 30 -12.60 8.89 -1.33
CA PHE A 30 -14.00 8.57 -1.55
C PHE A 30 -14.18 7.08 -1.85
N ALA A 31 -13.34 6.53 -2.74
CA ALA A 31 -13.39 5.11 -3.09
C ALA A 31 -13.11 4.21 -1.88
N GLU A 32 -12.09 4.54 -1.07
CA GLU A 32 -11.76 3.82 0.17
C GLU A 32 -12.91 3.86 1.15
N THR A 33 -13.47 5.03 1.43
CA THR A 33 -14.60 5.20 2.34
C THR A 33 -15.80 4.40 1.87
N PHE A 34 -16.15 4.49 0.59
CA PHE A 34 -17.26 3.75 0.02
C PHE A 34 -17.05 2.23 0.12
N CYS A 35 -15.86 1.75 -0.27
CA CYS A 35 -15.51 0.33 -0.15
C CYS A 35 -15.50 -0.13 1.30
N LEU A 36 -15.04 0.70 2.25
CA LEU A 36 -15.05 0.38 3.67
C LEU A 36 -16.47 0.15 4.19
N TYR A 37 -17.42 1.05 3.85
CA TYR A 37 -18.83 0.87 4.22
C TYR A 37 -19.42 -0.39 3.59
N LEU A 38 -19.19 -0.62 2.31
CA LEU A 38 -19.66 -1.84 1.63
C LEU A 38 -19.05 -3.11 2.25
N TYR A 39 -17.76 -3.07 2.61
CA TYR A 39 -17.07 -4.18 3.25
C TYR A 39 -17.64 -4.45 4.64
N TYR A 40 -17.76 -3.43 5.47
CA TYR A 40 -18.23 -3.57 6.85
C TYR A 40 -19.70 -4.02 6.91
N TYR A 41 -20.60 -3.37 6.19
CA TYR A 41 -22.03 -3.70 6.22
C TYR A 41 -22.40 -4.86 5.29
N GLY A 42 -21.53 -5.25 4.36
CA GLY A 42 -21.76 -6.33 3.40
C GLY A 42 -21.71 -7.74 3.98
N TRP A 43 -21.24 -7.92 5.21
CA TRP A 43 -21.12 -9.24 5.85
C TRP A 43 -22.44 -10.03 5.88
N GLY A 44 -23.56 -9.36 6.12
CA GLY A 44 -24.89 -9.98 6.10
C GLY A 44 -25.33 -10.48 4.73
N TRP A 45 -24.80 -9.89 3.66
CA TRP A 45 -25.20 -10.23 2.29
C TRP A 45 -24.57 -11.52 1.78
N MET A 46 -23.54 -12.02 2.43
CA MET A 46 -22.86 -13.25 2.02
C MET A 46 -23.60 -14.51 2.39
N ARG A 47 -24.48 -14.46 3.41
CA ARG A 47 -25.13 -15.63 3.97
C ARG A 47 -26.28 -16.12 3.06
N GLY A 48 -26.29 -17.42 2.74
CA GLY A 48 -27.42 -18.09 2.10
C GLY A 48 -27.72 -17.70 0.65
N ARG A 49 -26.82 -16.97 -0.04
CA ARG A 49 -27.01 -16.59 -1.46
C ARG A 49 -26.47 -17.66 -2.41
N ALA A 50 -27.23 -17.93 -3.44
CA ALA A 50 -26.81 -18.80 -4.54
C ALA A 50 -25.62 -18.18 -5.30
N PRO A 51 -24.76 -19.01 -5.92
CA PRO A 51 -23.73 -18.55 -6.84
C PRO A 51 -24.32 -17.72 -7.99
N PHE A 52 -23.52 -16.81 -8.50
CA PHE A 52 -23.90 -16.01 -9.69
C PHE A 52 -24.07 -16.91 -10.94
N GLY A 53 -24.87 -16.45 -11.90
CA GLY A 53 -25.06 -17.16 -13.15
C GLY A 53 -23.75 -17.43 -13.89
N LYS A 54 -23.66 -18.56 -14.58
CA LYS A 54 -22.43 -19.00 -15.29
C LYS A 54 -21.87 -17.95 -16.26
N THR A 55 -22.74 -17.25 -16.96
CA THR A 55 -22.35 -16.19 -17.91
C THR A 55 -21.62 -15.05 -17.20
N LEU A 56 -22.14 -14.58 -16.05
CA LEU A 56 -21.50 -13.53 -15.27
C LEU A 56 -20.14 -13.97 -14.73
N GLN A 57 -20.06 -15.20 -14.22
CA GLN A 57 -18.78 -15.77 -13.77
C GLN A 57 -17.76 -15.86 -14.90
N LEU A 58 -18.19 -16.23 -16.12
CA LEU A 58 -17.30 -16.30 -17.29
C LEU A 58 -16.78 -14.91 -17.69
N ILE A 59 -17.65 -13.89 -17.68
CA ILE A 59 -17.26 -12.50 -17.99
C ILE A 59 -16.19 -12.02 -16.99
N PHE A 60 -16.41 -12.23 -15.71
CA PHE A 60 -15.43 -11.80 -14.69
C PHE A 60 -14.13 -12.59 -14.76
N LYS A 61 -14.18 -13.90 -15.05
CA LYS A 61 -12.98 -14.69 -15.29
C LYS A 61 -12.17 -14.18 -16.49
N ALA A 62 -12.85 -13.92 -17.62
CA ALA A 62 -12.20 -13.37 -18.80
C ALA A 62 -11.56 -12.01 -18.50
N ALA A 63 -12.29 -11.11 -17.84
CA ALA A 63 -11.76 -9.81 -17.40
C ALA A 63 -10.55 -9.98 -16.47
N GLY A 64 -10.61 -10.89 -15.51
CA GLY A 64 -9.49 -11.18 -14.61
C GLY A 64 -8.25 -11.66 -15.36
N VAL A 65 -8.41 -12.59 -16.32
CA VAL A 65 -7.29 -13.07 -17.16
C VAL A 65 -6.69 -11.91 -17.97
N VAL A 66 -7.52 -11.09 -18.59
CA VAL A 66 -7.05 -9.93 -19.37
C VAL A 66 -6.24 -8.98 -18.49
N ILE A 67 -6.73 -8.66 -17.29
CA ILE A 67 -6.02 -7.77 -16.36
C ILE A 67 -4.70 -8.40 -15.89
N VAL A 68 -4.66 -9.70 -15.60
CA VAL A 68 -3.40 -10.39 -15.24
C VAL A 68 -2.41 -10.33 -16.40
N VAL A 69 -2.83 -10.59 -17.64
CA VAL A 69 -1.96 -10.50 -18.83
C VAL A 69 -1.44 -9.07 -19.01
N ILE A 70 -2.29 -8.05 -18.88
CA ILE A 70 -1.88 -6.64 -18.89
C ILE A 70 -0.88 -6.37 -17.77
N GLY A 71 -1.12 -6.86 -16.56
CA GLY A 71 -0.22 -6.71 -15.41
C GLY A 71 1.15 -7.34 -15.63
N LEU A 72 1.21 -8.51 -16.24
CA LEU A 72 2.46 -9.16 -16.60
C LEU A 72 3.19 -8.39 -17.72
N ALA A 73 2.46 -7.96 -18.76
CA ALA A 73 3.03 -7.13 -19.83
C ALA A 73 3.60 -5.81 -19.29
N PHE A 74 2.91 -5.17 -18.35
CA PHE A 74 3.38 -3.98 -17.64
C PHE A 74 4.62 -4.29 -16.78
N LEU A 75 4.60 -5.37 -16.01
CA LEU A 75 5.71 -5.81 -15.16
C LEU A 75 7.00 -6.01 -15.96
N PHE A 76 6.90 -6.64 -17.14
CA PHE A 76 8.03 -6.87 -18.03
C PHE A 76 8.38 -5.67 -18.93
N GLY A 77 7.70 -4.54 -18.79
CA GLY A 77 7.98 -3.33 -19.54
C GLY A 77 7.57 -3.36 -21.01
N LEU A 78 6.68 -4.27 -21.37
CA LEU A 78 6.16 -4.37 -22.75
C LEU A 78 5.13 -3.29 -23.06
N ILE A 79 4.49 -2.75 -22.02
CA ILE A 79 3.49 -1.67 -22.10
C ILE A 79 3.66 -0.69 -20.94
N GLY A 80 3.10 0.50 -21.09
CA GLY A 80 3.09 1.55 -20.07
C GLY A 80 4.23 2.56 -20.26
N PRO A 81 4.26 3.61 -19.41
CA PRO A 81 5.28 4.66 -19.46
C PRO A 81 6.64 4.11 -19.04
N GLU A 82 7.70 4.81 -19.45
CA GLU A 82 9.03 4.57 -18.91
C GLU A 82 9.05 4.92 -17.42
N MET A 83 9.47 3.96 -16.60
CA MET A 83 9.58 4.13 -15.16
C MET A 83 10.62 3.18 -14.58
N ARG A 84 11.05 3.44 -13.36
CA ARG A 84 11.99 2.58 -12.63
C ARG A 84 11.40 1.17 -12.47
N GLY A 85 12.27 0.16 -12.57
CA GLY A 85 11.85 -1.25 -12.47
C GLY A 85 11.24 -1.63 -11.14
N ASP A 86 11.70 -1.03 -10.03
CA ASP A 86 11.14 -1.21 -8.69
C ASP A 86 9.73 -0.63 -8.58
N THR A 87 9.50 0.58 -9.11
CA THR A 87 8.18 1.23 -9.17
C THR A 87 7.22 0.39 -10.01
N ARG A 88 7.66 -0.08 -11.18
CA ARG A 88 6.88 -0.94 -12.06
C ARG A 88 6.48 -2.24 -11.37
N THR A 89 7.43 -2.89 -10.70
CA THR A 89 7.18 -4.12 -9.94
C THR A 89 6.19 -3.88 -8.81
N PHE A 90 6.37 -2.80 -8.04
CA PHE A 90 5.46 -2.41 -6.97
C PHE A 90 4.03 -2.22 -7.49
N MET A 91 3.87 -1.45 -8.57
CA MET A 91 2.56 -1.19 -9.17
C MET A 91 1.89 -2.46 -9.70
N ALA A 92 2.63 -3.30 -10.42
CA ALA A 92 2.10 -4.56 -10.95
C ALA A 92 1.62 -5.50 -9.83
N VAL A 93 2.47 -5.72 -8.82
CA VAL A 93 2.21 -6.69 -7.75
C VAL A 93 1.12 -6.23 -6.80
N LEU A 94 1.06 -4.95 -6.46
CA LEU A 94 0.12 -4.45 -5.46
C LEU A 94 -1.21 -3.94 -6.04
N TYR A 95 -1.28 -3.59 -7.32
CA TYR A 95 -2.52 -3.07 -7.91
C TYR A 95 -3.09 -4.01 -8.96
N VAL A 96 -2.32 -4.31 -9.98
CA VAL A 96 -2.88 -4.97 -11.17
C VAL A 96 -3.14 -6.44 -10.93
N LEU A 97 -2.17 -7.18 -10.39
CA LEU A 97 -2.31 -8.62 -10.15
C LEU A 97 -3.39 -8.97 -9.12
N PRO A 98 -3.51 -8.29 -7.95
CA PRO A 98 -4.59 -8.57 -7.00
C PRO A 98 -5.97 -8.28 -7.56
N LEU A 99 -6.12 -7.20 -8.34
CA LEU A 99 -7.38 -6.89 -9.01
C LEU A 99 -7.77 -7.98 -10.01
N GLY A 100 -6.84 -8.39 -10.86
CA GLY A 100 -7.05 -9.47 -11.83
C GLY A 100 -7.41 -10.81 -11.15
N ALA A 101 -6.70 -11.16 -10.08
CA ALA A 101 -6.99 -12.35 -9.29
C ALA A 101 -8.38 -12.28 -8.64
N GLY A 102 -8.73 -11.15 -8.03
CA GLY A 102 -10.04 -10.93 -7.41
C GLY A 102 -11.19 -11.10 -8.40
N LEU A 103 -11.04 -10.57 -9.62
CA LEU A 103 -12.02 -10.73 -10.70
C LEU A 103 -12.08 -12.18 -11.20
N TYR A 104 -10.94 -12.84 -11.36
CA TYR A 104 -10.88 -14.24 -11.81
C TYR A 104 -11.65 -15.19 -10.87
N PHE A 105 -11.54 -14.98 -9.56
CA PHE A 105 -12.21 -15.80 -8.55
C PHE A 105 -13.64 -15.34 -8.22
N PHE A 106 -14.17 -14.31 -8.90
CA PHE A 106 -15.51 -13.81 -8.67
C PHE A 106 -16.57 -14.80 -9.14
N LYS A 107 -17.34 -15.39 -8.21
CA LYS A 107 -18.34 -16.42 -8.50
C LYS A 107 -19.62 -16.35 -7.66
N ASP A 108 -19.55 -15.75 -6.49
CA ASP A 108 -20.63 -15.70 -5.50
C ASP A 108 -20.54 -14.42 -4.64
N ALA A 109 -21.48 -14.24 -3.74
CA ALA A 109 -21.50 -13.08 -2.85
C ALA A 109 -20.26 -13.00 -1.95
N LYS A 110 -19.68 -14.15 -1.56
CA LYS A 110 -18.46 -14.19 -0.74
C LYS A 110 -17.25 -13.69 -1.54
N SER A 111 -17.07 -14.17 -2.75
CA SER A 111 -15.99 -13.69 -3.63
C SER A 111 -16.19 -12.21 -4.01
N GLY A 112 -17.44 -11.75 -4.16
CA GLY A 112 -17.77 -10.34 -4.33
C GLY A 112 -17.34 -9.50 -3.13
N HIS A 113 -17.58 -9.97 -1.93
CA HIS A 113 -17.13 -9.30 -0.71
C HIS A 113 -15.59 -9.25 -0.60
N ILE A 114 -14.91 -10.34 -0.98
CA ILE A 114 -13.44 -10.36 -1.07
C ILE A 114 -12.93 -9.33 -2.09
N LEU A 115 -13.59 -9.22 -3.26
CA LEU A 115 -13.24 -8.23 -4.27
C LEU A 115 -13.39 -6.80 -3.74
N ILE A 116 -14.45 -6.49 -2.98
CA ILE A 116 -14.60 -5.20 -2.29
C ILE A 116 -13.44 -4.96 -1.32
N GLY A 117 -13.02 -5.98 -0.57
CA GLY A 117 -11.85 -5.91 0.30
C GLY A 117 -10.55 -5.64 -0.46
N ILE A 118 -10.37 -6.24 -1.64
CA ILE A 118 -9.23 -5.96 -2.53
C ILE A 118 -9.28 -4.50 -3.00
N LEU A 119 -10.42 -4.01 -3.49
CA LEU A 119 -10.58 -2.63 -3.93
C LEU A 119 -10.33 -1.62 -2.80
N LEU A 120 -10.79 -1.93 -1.58
CA LEU A 120 -10.51 -1.15 -0.37
C LEU A 120 -9.00 -1.03 -0.13
N ASN A 121 -8.29 -2.17 -0.18
CA ASN A 121 -6.84 -2.18 0.01
C ASN A 121 -6.10 -1.47 -1.13
N LEU A 122 -6.57 -1.57 -2.37
CA LEU A 122 -6.00 -0.85 -3.51
C LEU A 122 -6.15 0.67 -3.34
N ALA A 123 -7.31 1.14 -2.91
CA ALA A 123 -7.54 2.56 -2.63
C ALA A 123 -6.63 3.06 -1.49
N GLY A 124 -6.56 2.34 -0.36
CA GLY A 124 -5.68 2.67 0.76
C GLY A 124 -4.20 2.65 0.39
N THR A 125 -3.77 1.68 -0.44
CA THR A 125 -2.39 1.64 -0.96
C THR A 125 -2.10 2.83 -1.87
N GLY A 126 -3.06 3.25 -2.71
CA GLY A 126 -2.92 4.45 -3.55
C GLY A 126 -2.80 5.73 -2.72
N ILE A 127 -3.60 5.87 -1.66
CA ILE A 127 -3.50 6.96 -0.69
C ILE A 127 -2.11 6.98 -0.03
N MET A 128 -1.64 5.82 0.42
CA MET A 128 -0.31 5.66 0.99
C MET A 128 0.78 6.06 0.00
N GLN A 129 0.68 5.63 -1.26
CA GLN A 129 1.64 5.94 -2.31
C GLN A 129 1.71 7.44 -2.59
N ALA A 130 0.57 8.13 -2.67
CA ALA A 130 0.53 9.57 -2.83
C ALA A 130 1.20 10.31 -1.66
N ALA A 131 0.92 9.90 -0.42
CA ALA A 131 1.56 10.46 0.77
C ALA A 131 3.08 10.18 0.80
N ASN A 132 3.50 8.98 0.40
CA ASN A 132 4.92 8.61 0.33
C ASN A 132 5.67 9.39 -0.74
N SER A 133 5.03 9.65 -1.88
CA SER A 133 5.59 10.47 -2.94
C SER A 133 5.84 11.91 -2.48
N MET A 134 4.88 12.50 -1.78
CA MET A 134 5.06 13.83 -1.16
C MET A 134 6.18 13.83 -0.13
N ALA A 135 6.25 12.82 0.74
CA ALA A 135 7.32 12.70 1.73
C ALA A 135 8.69 12.48 1.06
N GLY A 136 8.76 11.64 0.03
CA GLY A 136 9.97 11.43 -0.76
C GLY A 136 10.43 12.70 -1.46
N PHE A 137 9.51 13.45 -2.05
CA PHE A 137 9.82 14.73 -2.69
C PHE A 137 10.42 15.77 -1.74
N MET A 138 9.96 15.82 -0.49
CA MET A 138 10.56 16.71 0.52
C MET A 138 12.04 16.39 0.81
N MET A 139 12.44 15.13 0.62
CA MET A 139 13.82 14.67 0.84
C MET A 139 14.64 14.69 -0.45
N SER A 140 14.01 14.47 -1.60
CA SER A 140 14.64 14.39 -2.92
C SER A 140 13.77 15.08 -3.98
N PRO A 141 13.77 16.43 -4.01
CA PRO A 141 12.96 17.18 -4.96
C PRO A 141 13.31 16.79 -6.42
N ALA A 142 12.35 16.32 -7.17
CA ALA A 142 12.46 15.99 -8.60
C ALA A 142 11.62 16.97 -9.43
N GLY A 143 12.09 17.34 -10.61
CA GLY A 143 11.36 18.27 -11.48
C GLY A 143 11.29 19.70 -10.96
N VAL A 144 12.30 20.12 -10.19
CA VAL A 144 12.46 21.49 -9.62
C VAL A 144 13.84 22.01 -10.02
N ASN A 145 13.93 23.28 -10.43
CA ASN A 145 15.22 23.93 -10.73
C ASN A 145 15.88 24.46 -9.44
N GLU A 146 17.09 25.01 -9.57
CA GLU A 146 17.85 25.60 -8.45
C GLU A 146 17.14 26.80 -7.79
N ALA A 147 16.26 27.47 -8.51
CA ALA A 147 15.45 28.59 -7.98
C ALA A 147 14.21 28.11 -7.22
N GLY A 148 13.96 26.79 -7.18
CA GLY A 148 12.77 26.21 -6.53
C GLY A 148 11.52 26.23 -7.43
N GLU A 149 11.64 26.52 -8.72
CA GLU A 149 10.51 26.54 -9.63
C GLU A 149 10.24 25.13 -10.18
N ILE A 150 8.95 24.80 -10.32
CA ILE A 150 8.49 23.51 -10.87
C ILE A 150 8.68 23.56 -12.38
N ILE A 151 9.59 22.73 -12.90
CA ILE A 151 9.87 22.57 -14.33
C ILE A 151 9.49 21.18 -14.86
N GLY A 152 9.27 20.24 -13.98
CA GLY A 152 8.88 18.87 -14.31
C GLY A 152 7.36 18.66 -14.38
N SER A 153 6.95 17.56 -15.00
CA SER A 153 5.56 17.12 -14.94
C SER A 153 5.19 16.62 -13.55
N THR A 154 3.90 16.67 -13.20
CA THR A 154 3.37 16.08 -11.96
C THR A 154 3.81 14.63 -11.79
N TRP A 155 3.93 13.86 -12.88
CA TRP A 155 4.38 12.48 -12.86
C TRP A 155 5.86 12.35 -12.45
N GLN A 156 6.74 13.18 -12.96
CA GLN A 156 8.15 13.20 -12.57
C GLN A 156 8.33 13.55 -11.09
N ILE A 157 7.53 14.50 -10.61
CA ILE A 157 7.49 14.90 -9.20
C ILE A 157 7.00 13.74 -8.32
N PHE A 158 5.96 13.04 -8.77
CA PHE A 158 5.38 11.88 -8.08
C PHE A 158 6.36 10.70 -8.02
N GLU A 159 7.10 10.42 -9.10
CA GLU A 159 8.10 9.36 -9.20
C GLU A 159 9.50 9.78 -8.71
N ASN A 160 9.59 10.65 -7.70
CA ASN A 160 10.90 10.96 -7.13
C ASN A 160 11.61 9.70 -6.61
N VAL A 161 12.94 9.77 -6.53
CA VAL A 161 13.82 8.63 -6.24
C VAL A 161 13.42 7.88 -4.96
N LEU A 162 12.91 8.57 -3.96
CA LEU A 162 12.56 7.98 -2.66
C LEU A 162 11.12 7.49 -2.56
N ALA A 163 10.22 7.82 -3.50
CA ALA A 163 8.81 7.45 -3.42
C ALA A 163 8.60 5.94 -3.28
N THR A 164 9.23 5.15 -4.13
CA THR A 164 9.09 3.68 -4.13
C THR A 164 9.82 3.00 -2.97
N PRO A 165 11.08 3.31 -2.63
CA PRO A 165 11.73 2.76 -1.44
C PRO A 165 10.94 3.00 -0.15
N VAL A 166 10.42 4.22 0.04
CA VAL A 166 9.53 4.54 1.17
C VAL A 166 8.26 3.71 1.14
N ALA A 167 7.63 3.56 -0.05
CA ALA A 167 6.40 2.80 -0.19
C ALA A 167 6.59 1.31 0.13
N ILE A 168 7.67 0.68 -0.34
CA ILE A 168 8.00 -0.73 -0.05
C ILE A 168 8.20 -0.93 1.45
N HIS A 169 9.04 -0.10 2.08
CA HIS A 169 9.31 -0.19 3.51
C HIS A 169 8.03 -0.01 4.34
N ARG A 170 7.22 1.00 4.04
CA ARG A 170 5.96 1.27 4.75
C ARG A 170 4.91 0.18 4.52
N MET A 171 4.83 -0.40 3.31
CA MET A 171 3.89 -1.49 3.05
C MET A 171 4.19 -2.73 3.90
N LEU A 172 5.47 -3.12 3.99
CA LEU A 172 5.89 -4.22 4.86
C LEU A 172 5.62 -3.90 6.33
N GLY A 173 5.92 -2.67 6.77
CA GLY A 173 5.59 -2.21 8.12
C GLY A 173 4.09 -2.24 8.42
N ASN A 174 3.25 -1.83 7.46
CA ASN A 174 1.80 -1.88 7.61
C ASN A 174 1.27 -3.31 7.71
N LEU A 175 1.81 -4.25 6.92
CA LEU A 175 1.47 -5.67 7.02
C LEU A 175 1.86 -6.26 8.38
N ALA A 176 3.07 -5.97 8.85
CA ALA A 176 3.54 -6.40 10.17
C ALA A 176 2.65 -5.84 11.28
N PHE A 177 2.41 -4.52 11.27
CA PHE A 177 1.56 -3.85 12.25
C PHE A 177 0.13 -4.38 12.24
N GLY A 178 -0.49 -4.49 11.07
CA GLY A 178 -1.85 -5.01 10.93
C GLY A 178 -1.99 -6.44 11.44
N GLY A 179 -1.01 -7.29 11.13
CA GLY A 179 -0.94 -8.66 11.64
C GLY A 179 -0.81 -8.71 13.17
N LEU A 180 0.07 -7.89 13.76
CA LEU A 180 0.22 -7.81 15.22
C LEU A 180 -1.04 -7.29 15.91
N VAL A 181 -1.72 -6.28 15.35
CA VAL A 181 -3.00 -5.78 15.89
C VAL A 181 -4.08 -6.86 15.86
N ALA A 182 -4.22 -7.57 14.73
CA ALA A 182 -5.19 -8.65 14.60
C ALA A 182 -4.85 -9.82 15.53
N GLY A 183 -3.56 -10.17 15.67
CA GLY A 183 -3.08 -11.19 16.60
C GLY A 183 -3.33 -10.82 18.07
N SER A 184 -3.09 -9.57 18.44
CA SER A 184 -3.38 -9.07 19.78
C SER A 184 -4.87 -9.12 20.11
N TYR A 185 -5.73 -8.71 19.15
CA TYR A 185 -7.17 -8.84 19.30
C TYR A 185 -7.60 -10.30 19.50
N ALA A 186 -7.06 -11.21 18.67
CA ALA A 186 -7.35 -12.64 18.78
C ALA A 186 -6.91 -13.20 20.15
N ALA A 187 -5.73 -12.81 20.66
CA ALA A 187 -5.24 -13.23 21.97
C ALA A 187 -6.17 -12.78 23.11
N VAL A 188 -6.57 -11.52 23.12
CA VAL A 188 -7.51 -10.99 24.14
C VAL A 188 -8.84 -11.75 24.09
N LYS A 189 -9.37 -12.00 22.89
CA LYS A 189 -10.62 -12.75 22.71
C LYS A 189 -10.47 -14.23 23.09
N PHE A 190 -9.33 -14.85 22.79
CA PHE A 190 -9.05 -16.24 23.18
C PHE A 190 -9.06 -16.43 24.71
N ILE A 191 -8.44 -15.49 25.44
CA ILE A 191 -8.43 -15.54 26.92
C ILE A 191 -9.86 -15.42 27.48
N GLY A 192 -10.72 -14.61 26.87
CA GLY A 192 -12.12 -14.43 27.29
C GLY A 192 -13.10 -15.47 26.75
N ALA A 193 -12.68 -16.36 25.85
CA ALA A 193 -13.54 -17.33 25.18
C ALA A 193 -14.06 -18.41 26.17
N LYS A 194 -15.35 -18.65 26.12
CA LYS A 194 -16.04 -19.59 27.04
C LYS A 194 -16.25 -20.96 26.42
N THR A 195 -16.33 -21.07 25.10
CA THR A 195 -16.56 -22.32 24.39
C THR A 195 -15.30 -22.82 23.70
N ALA A 196 -15.20 -24.12 23.44
CA ALA A 196 -14.09 -24.70 22.67
C ALA A 196 -14.06 -24.19 21.22
N GLU A 197 -15.24 -23.95 20.65
CA GLU A 197 -15.36 -23.41 19.28
C GLU A 197 -14.84 -21.97 19.18
N GLU A 198 -15.20 -21.11 20.13
CA GLU A 198 -14.66 -19.75 20.21
C GLU A 198 -13.14 -19.75 20.38
N LYS A 199 -12.59 -20.61 21.25
CA LYS A 199 -11.14 -20.76 21.43
C LYS A 199 -10.47 -21.19 20.14
N ALA A 200 -10.97 -22.19 19.47
CA ALA A 200 -10.42 -22.66 18.21
C ALA A 200 -10.47 -21.57 17.11
N HIS A 201 -11.55 -20.78 17.07
CA HIS A 201 -11.66 -19.67 16.13
C HIS A 201 -10.60 -18.59 16.36
N TYR A 202 -10.44 -18.13 17.61
CA TYR A 202 -9.48 -17.08 17.93
C TYR A 202 -8.03 -17.60 17.91
N ASP A 203 -7.78 -18.85 18.22
CA ASP A 203 -6.47 -19.49 18.04
C ASP A 203 -6.05 -19.49 16.57
N TRP A 204 -6.93 -19.96 15.68
CA TRP A 204 -6.70 -19.92 14.23
C TRP A 204 -6.48 -18.49 13.72
N MET A 205 -7.31 -17.54 14.15
CA MET A 205 -7.17 -16.13 13.78
C MET A 205 -5.83 -15.56 14.23
N GLY A 206 -5.42 -15.84 15.46
CA GLY A 206 -4.14 -15.41 16.02
C GLY A 206 -2.95 -16.02 15.29
N TYR A 207 -3.03 -17.31 14.95
CA TYR A 207 -2.00 -17.99 14.17
C TYR A 207 -1.78 -17.35 12.81
N ILE A 208 -2.86 -17.13 12.04
CA ILE A 208 -2.76 -16.51 10.71
C ILE A 208 -2.26 -15.06 10.80
N ALA A 209 -2.77 -14.28 11.76
CA ALA A 209 -2.37 -12.90 11.95
C ALA A 209 -0.88 -12.77 12.31
N ASN A 210 -0.39 -13.57 13.24
CA ASN A 210 1.02 -13.60 13.60
C ASN A 210 1.91 -14.13 12.47
N PHE A 211 1.44 -15.12 11.71
CA PHE A 211 2.15 -15.61 10.52
C PHE A 211 2.37 -14.49 9.50
N VAL A 212 1.32 -13.72 9.19
CA VAL A 212 1.42 -12.56 8.28
C VAL A 212 2.38 -11.51 8.82
N ALA A 213 2.30 -11.20 10.12
CA ALA A 213 3.20 -10.24 10.77
C ALA A 213 4.67 -10.67 10.66
N ILE A 214 4.99 -11.91 11.05
CA ILE A 214 6.35 -12.44 11.01
C ILE A 214 6.87 -12.53 9.57
N ALA A 215 6.04 -13.00 8.64
CA ALA A 215 6.40 -13.06 7.22
C ALA A 215 6.74 -11.67 6.64
N ALA A 216 6.07 -10.60 7.11
CA ALA A 216 6.39 -9.23 6.73
C ALA A 216 7.62 -8.67 7.43
N LEU A 217 7.88 -9.07 8.68
CA LEU A 217 9.06 -8.66 9.44
C LEU A 217 10.37 -9.19 8.86
N ILE A 218 10.36 -10.35 8.18
CA ILE A 218 11.58 -10.92 7.58
C ILE A 218 12.16 -10.01 6.49
N PRO A 219 11.40 -9.55 5.47
CA PRO A 219 11.92 -8.64 4.45
C PRO A 219 12.01 -7.18 4.90
N LEU A 220 11.38 -6.79 6.01
CA LEU A 220 11.32 -5.38 6.45
C LEU A 220 12.70 -4.75 6.69
N PRO A 221 13.68 -5.40 7.36
CA PRO A 221 15.03 -4.84 7.52
C PRO A 221 15.74 -4.62 6.19
N PHE A 222 15.57 -5.52 5.22
CA PHE A 222 16.17 -5.37 3.88
C PHE A 222 15.56 -4.19 3.14
N ALA A 223 14.24 -4.00 3.23
CA ALA A 223 13.57 -2.82 2.69
C ALA A 223 14.01 -1.53 3.39
N GLY A 224 14.25 -1.59 4.71
CA GLY A 224 14.82 -0.48 5.50
C GLY A 224 16.25 -0.13 5.05
N TYR A 225 17.08 -1.13 4.84
CA TYR A 225 18.45 -0.92 4.30
C TYR A 225 18.40 -0.33 2.89
N TYR A 226 17.52 -0.85 2.03
CA TYR A 226 17.33 -0.30 0.68
C TYR A 226 16.91 1.19 0.74
N LEU A 227 15.94 1.54 1.57
CA LEU A 227 15.53 2.93 1.77
C LEU A 227 16.70 3.78 2.30
N GLY A 228 17.42 3.31 3.32
CA GLY A 228 18.56 4.01 3.90
C GLY A 228 19.66 4.30 2.87
N ARG A 229 19.96 3.32 2.02
CA ARG A 229 20.93 3.47 0.91
C ARG A 229 20.49 4.54 -0.08
N GLU A 230 19.22 4.55 -0.49
CA GLU A 230 18.69 5.54 -1.43
C GLU A 230 18.67 6.96 -0.81
N VAL A 231 18.34 7.07 0.48
CA VAL A 231 18.43 8.36 1.20
C VAL A 231 19.89 8.84 1.26
N TYR A 232 20.83 7.96 1.57
CA TYR A 232 22.26 8.28 1.63
C TYR A 232 22.80 8.73 0.26
N SER A 233 22.41 8.06 -0.82
CA SER A 233 22.82 8.42 -2.19
C SER A 233 22.25 9.77 -2.65
N THR A 234 21.10 10.16 -2.12
CA THR A 234 20.45 11.44 -2.42
C THR A 234 21.04 12.59 -1.57
N SER A 235 21.27 12.33 -0.29
CA SER A 235 21.84 13.26 0.67
C SER A 235 22.64 12.51 1.74
N ALA A 236 23.98 12.56 1.63
CA ALA A 236 24.86 11.89 2.58
C ALA A 236 24.66 12.40 4.03
N VAL A 237 24.38 13.68 4.21
CA VAL A 237 24.11 14.26 5.53
C VAL A 237 22.82 13.69 6.12
N MET A 238 21.76 13.62 5.34
CA MET A 238 20.48 13.06 5.79
C MET A 238 20.59 11.55 6.05
N GLY A 239 21.29 10.83 5.17
CA GLY A 239 21.57 9.42 5.33
C GLY A 239 22.35 9.10 6.59
N ASN A 240 23.43 9.87 6.88
CA ASN A 240 24.18 9.72 8.12
C ASN A 240 23.34 9.98 9.36
N ASN A 241 22.50 11.02 9.35
CA ASN A 241 21.61 11.33 10.47
C ASN A 241 20.57 10.22 10.67
N MET A 242 20.02 9.67 9.60
CA MET A 242 19.04 8.59 9.64
C MET A 242 19.65 7.28 10.13
N MET A 243 20.91 6.99 9.74
CA MET A 243 21.66 5.81 10.17
C MET A 243 22.31 5.94 11.56
N GLY A 244 22.10 7.03 12.25
CA GLY A 244 22.60 7.30 13.60
C GLY A 244 23.93 8.06 13.65
N GLY A 245 24.49 8.51 12.52
CA GLY A 245 25.76 9.25 12.47
C GLY A 245 26.89 8.51 13.20
N ASP A 246 27.55 9.19 14.13
CA ASP A 246 28.59 8.59 14.97
C ASP A 246 28.09 7.49 15.92
N PHE A 247 26.78 7.41 16.12
CA PHE A 247 26.09 6.38 16.91
C PHE A 247 25.41 5.30 16.05
N SER A 248 25.92 5.05 14.85
CA SER A 248 25.36 4.05 13.90
C SER A 248 25.26 2.63 14.48
N TRP A 249 26.05 2.31 15.51
CA TRP A 249 25.93 1.05 16.25
C TRP A 249 24.57 0.87 16.97
N THR A 250 23.87 1.96 17.28
CA THR A 250 22.51 1.89 17.87
C THR A 250 21.49 1.32 16.90
N PHE A 251 21.75 1.44 15.60
CA PHE A 251 20.90 0.85 14.55
C PHE A 251 20.90 -0.69 14.60
N ILE A 252 22.03 -1.28 14.99
CA ILE A 252 22.16 -2.74 15.18
C ILE A 252 21.35 -3.22 16.38
N ILE A 253 21.20 -2.38 17.42
CA ILE A 253 20.41 -2.71 18.61
C ILE A 253 18.91 -2.59 18.36
N GLN A 254 18.50 -1.75 17.41
CA GLN A 254 17.11 -1.54 17.05
C GLN A 254 16.58 -2.56 16.02
N ALA A 255 17.48 -3.24 15.32
CA ALA A 255 17.16 -4.29 14.35
C ALA A 255 17.08 -5.67 15.01
#